data_8bafd4f6dfd777b128330df3f78c6a37
#
_entry.id   8bafd4f6dfd777b128330df3f78c6a37
#
_cell.length_a   1.000
_cell.length_b   1.000
_cell.length_c   1.000
_cell.angle_alpha   90.00
_cell.angle_beta   90.00
_cell.angle_gamma   90.00
#
_symmetry.space_group_name_H-M   'P 1'
#
loop_
_entity.id
_entity.type
_entity.pdbx_description
1 polymer ?
#
loop_
_entity_poly.entity_id
_entity_poly.type
_entity_poly.pdbx_seq_one_letter_code
_entity_poly.pdbx_strand_id
1 'polypeptide(L)'
;MSDDLRKFFQAYDVAWTKGPSAIAEFYYEPCITARMAVARLNITRKDAEAFFGPVLEKYRAQGFVRADIVSLESQPLGENSVLATVRWAYKDTSNKTLWEWTFSYNLYKSNGGWKILLQTMHDS
;
A
#
# COMPACT_ATOMS: atom_id res chain seq x y z
N MET A 1 -13.33 -4.57 -13.09
CA MET A 1 -12.93 -4.40 -11.68
C MET A 1 -11.45 -4.68 -11.47
N SER A 2 -10.93 -5.81 -11.93
CA SER A 2 -9.51 -6.13 -11.74
C SER A 2 -8.57 -5.12 -12.38
N ASP A 3 -8.93 -4.58 -13.54
CA ASP A 3 -8.09 -3.59 -14.23
C ASP A 3 -8.03 -2.29 -13.46
N ASP A 4 -9.14 -1.87 -12.85
CA ASP A 4 -9.17 -0.66 -12.03
C ASP A 4 -8.31 -0.82 -10.79
N LEU A 5 -8.36 -1.98 -10.16
CA LEU A 5 -7.56 -2.25 -8.97
C LEU A 5 -6.07 -2.34 -9.33
N ARG A 6 -5.75 -2.97 -10.45
CA ARG A 6 -4.35 -3.05 -10.88
C ARG A 6 -3.80 -1.65 -11.14
N LYS A 7 -4.57 -0.80 -11.80
CA LYS A 7 -4.16 0.59 -12.03
C LYS A 7 -4.01 1.35 -10.73
N PHE A 8 -4.91 1.12 -9.77
CA PHE A 8 -4.83 1.74 -8.46
C PHE A 8 -3.50 1.38 -7.78
N PHE A 9 -3.14 0.10 -7.77
CA PHE A 9 -1.92 -0.34 -7.10
C PHE A 9 -0.67 0.03 -7.87
N GLN A 10 -0.73 0.11 -9.20
CA GLN A 10 0.40 0.63 -9.98
C GLN A 10 0.66 2.09 -9.65
N ALA A 11 -0.40 2.89 -9.53
CA ALA A 11 -0.28 4.28 -9.12
C ALA A 11 0.22 4.41 -7.68
N TYR A 12 -0.21 3.49 -6.83
CA TYR A 12 0.24 3.43 -5.44
C TYR A 12 1.76 3.18 -5.38
N ASP A 13 2.27 2.27 -6.21
CA ASP A 13 3.71 2.04 -6.28
C ASP A 13 4.45 3.30 -6.72
N VAL A 14 3.92 4.01 -7.71
CA VAL A 14 4.53 5.27 -8.16
C VAL A 14 4.60 6.28 -7.01
N ALA A 15 3.58 6.31 -6.16
CA ALA A 15 3.57 7.20 -4.99
C ALA A 15 4.75 6.92 -4.05
N TRP A 16 5.15 5.67 -3.93
CA TRP A 16 6.31 5.30 -3.10
C TRP A 16 7.63 5.84 -3.65
N THR A 17 7.67 6.18 -4.94
CA THR A 17 8.87 6.82 -5.50
C THR A 17 8.88 8.32 -5.23
N LYS A 18 7.74 8.89 -4.87
CA LYS A 18 7.60 10.34 -4.66
C LYS A 18 7.76 10.77 -3.21
N GLY A 19 7.28 9.97 -2.28
CA GLY A 19 7.46 10.28 -0.86
C GLY A 19 6.21 10.04 -0.02
N PRO A 20 6.33 10.26 1.31
CA PRO A 20 5.24 9.93 2.26
C PRO A 20 3.93 10.66 2.00
N SER A 21 4.00 11.91 1.55
CA SER A 21 2.77 12.67 1.28
C SER A 21 1.97 12.04 0.14
N ALA A 22 2.66 11.64 -0.94
CA ALA A 22 2.01 10.98 -2.06
C ALA A 22 1.41 9.63 -1.66
N ILE A 23 2.14 8.87 -0.83
CA ILE A 23 1.64 7.58 -0.33
C ILE A 23 0.37 7.80 0.49
N ALA A 24 0.39 8.77 1.39
CA ALA A 24 -0.73 9.03 2.30
C ALA A 24 -2.01 9.42 1.56
N GLU A 25 -1.88 9.99 0.36
CA GLU A 25 -3.06 10.33 -0.45
C GLU A 25 -3.91 9.12 -0.82
N PHE A 26 -3.32 7.93 -0.84
CA PHE A 26 -4.04 6.72 -1.19
C PHE A 26 -4.83 6.14 0.00
N TYR A 27 -4.70 6.75 1.16
CA TYR A 27 -5.31 6.26 2.40
C TYR A 27 -6.49 7.12 2.82
N TYR A 28 -7.49 6.45 3.38
CA TYR A 28 -8.65 7.12 3.96
C TYR A 28 -8.24 7.80 5.27
N GLU A 29 -8.98 8.79 5.70
CA GLU A 29 -8.82 9.41 7.01
C GLU A 29 -10.04 9.09 7.85
N PRO A 30 -9.92 8.25 8.90
CA PRO A 30 -8.69 7.60 9.39
C PRO A 30 -8.39 6.30 8.66
N CYS A 31 -7.21 5.76 8.89
CA CYS A 31 -6.86 4.46 8.36
C CYS A 31 -6.03 3.68 9.41
N ILE A 32 -5.92 2.38 9.19
CA ILE A 32 -5.15 1.52 10.09
C ILE A 32 -4.05 0.81 9.29
N THR A 33 -2.85 0.80 9.84
CA THR A 33 -1.75 0.02 9.28
C THR A 33 -1.36 -1.05 10.30
N ALA A 34 -1.40 -2.31 9.88
CA ALA A 34 -1.08 -3.45 10.74
C ALA A 34 0.09 -4.20 10.15
N ARG A 35 1.23 -4.18 10.85
CA ARG A 35 2.43 -4.86 10.37
C ARG A 35 3.36 -5.13 11.53
N MET A 36 4.06 -6.28 11.44
CA MET A 36 5.05 -6.68 12.44
C MET A 36 4.50 -6.65 13.87
N ALA A 37 3.31 -7.25 14.01
CA ALA A 37 2.62 -7.40 15.30
C ALA A 37 2.17 -6.07 15.93
N VAL A 38 2.16 -4.98 15.17
CA VAL A 38 1.69 -3.67 15.64
C VAL A 38 0.59 -3.16 14.73
N ALA A 39 -0.58 -2.86 15.32
CA ALA A 39 -1.66 -2.19 14.60
C ALA A 39 -1.67 -0.73 15.03
N ARG A 40 -1.56 0.16 14.05
CA ARG A 40 -1.49 1.59 14.32
C ARG A 40 -2.68 2.31 13.67
N LEU A 41 -3.33 3.15 14.46
CA LEU A 41 -4.39 4.03 13.98
C LEU A 41 -3.79 5.36 13.53
N ASN A 42 -4.05 5.72 12.28
CA ASN A 42 -3.62 7.01 11.72
C ASN A 42 -4.89 7.83 11.52
N ILE A 43 -5.10 8.81 12.39
CA ILE A 43 -6.34 9.59 12.40
C ILE A 43 -6.39 10.57 11.25
N THR A 44 -5.25 11.20 10.95
CA THR A 44 -5.16 12.21 9.91
C THR A 44 -4.15 11.81 8.85
N ARG A 45 -4.19 12.51 7.72
CA ARG A 45 -3.18 12.33 6.67
C ARG A 45 -1.77 12.57 7.21
N LYS A 46 -1.60 13.53 8.10
CA LYS A 46 -0.30 13.79 8.71
C LYS A 46 0.21 12.60 9.51
N ASP A 47 -0.68 11.92 10.22
CA ASP A 47 -0.31 10.72 10.96
C ASP A 47 0.17 9.63 10.01
N ALA A 48 -0.52 9.47 8.87
CA ALA A 48 -0.12 8.48 7.86
C ALA A 48 1.23 8.85 7.27
N GLU A 49 1.46 10.13 6.96
CA GLU A 49 2.76 10.56 6.45
C GLU A 49 3.88 10.28 7.45
N ALA A 50 3.61 10.53 8.72
CA ALA A 50 4.60 10.28 9.78
C ALA A 50 4.92 8.79 9.92
N PHE A 51 3.96 7.93 9.58
CA PHE A 51 4.19 6.48 9.58
C PHE A 51 5.01 6.05 8.37
N PHE A 52 4.63 6.54 7.17
CA PHE A 52 5.28 6.07 5.94
C PHE A 52 6.66 6.65 5.71
N GLY A 53 6.97 7.82 6.26
CA GLY A 53 8.27 8.44 6.11
C GLY A 53 9.42 7.52 6.52
N PRO A 54 9.46 7.09 7.79
CA PRO A 54 10.53 6.18 8.24
C PRO A 54 10.52 4.84 7.52
N VAL A 55 9.35 4.33 7.15
CA VAL A 55 9.24 3.06 6.42
C VAL A 55 9.93 3.19 5.07
N LEU A 56 9.63 4.26 4.34
CA LEU A 56 10.22 4.50 3.03
C LEU A 56 11.73 4.69 3.13
N GLU A 57 12.21 5.41 4.14
CA GLU A 57 13.64 5.60 4.36
C GLU A 57 14.36 4.27 4.58
N LYS A 58 13.76 3.37 5.35
CA LYS A 58 14.30 2.05 5.59
C LYS A 58 14.42 1.26 4.30
N TYR A 59 13.37 1.32 3.46
CA TYR A 59 13.38 0.60 2.19
C TYR A 59 14.47 1.16 1.27
N ARG A 60 14.57 2.47 1.18
CA ARG A 60 15.57 3.14 0.34
C ARG A 60 16.98 2.82 0.79
N ALA A 61 17.20 2.73 2.09
CA ALA A 61 18.51 2.39 2.63
C ALA A 61 18.96 0.99 2.19
N GLN A 62 18.02 0.12 1.84
CA GLN A 62 18.33 -1.22 1.36
C GLN A 62 18.36 -1.33 -0.16
N GLY A 63 18.21 -0.21 -0.85
CA GLY A 63 18.30 -0.16 -2.30
C GLY A 63 16.98 -0.13 -3.05
N PHE A 64 15.86 -0.06 -2.33
CA PHE A 64 14.54 -0.05 -2.95
C PHE A 64 14.33 1.16 -3.85
N VAL A 65 13.83 0.92 -5.07
CA VAL A 65 13.44 2.00 -5.97
C VAL A 65 12.00 1.84 -6.46
N ARG A 66 11.47 0.61 -6.52
CA ARG A 66 10.09 0.37 -6.92
C ARG A 66 9.66 -1.03 -6.51
N ALA A 67 8.35 -1.28 -6.60
CA ALA A 67 7.81 -2.62 -6.37
C ALA A 67 6.95 -3.03 -7.56
N ASP A 68 7.06 -4.29 -7.95
CA ASP A 68 6.25 -4.86 -9.03
C ASP A 68 5.17 -5.75 -8.43
N ILE A 69 4.00 -5.76 -9.05
CA ILE A 69 2.90 -6.62 -8.63
C ILE A 69 3.20 -8.04 -9.14
N VAL A 70 3.41 -8.98 -8.21
CA VAL A 70 3.58 -10.39 -8.57
C VAL A 70 2.23 -11.05 -8.75
N SER A 71 1.29 -10.76 -7.85
CA SER A 71 -0.07 -11.27 -7.93
C SER A 71 -1.03 -10.30 -7.28
N LEU A 72 -2.26 -10.31 -7.76
CA LEU A 72 -3.34 -9.46 -7.24
C LEU A 72 -4.62 -10.26 -7.24
N GLU A 73 -5.19 -10.44 -6.06
CA GLU A 73 -6.48 -11.10 -5.90
C GLU A 73 -7.42 -10.14 -5.20
N SER A 74 -8.70 -10.22 -5.51
CA SER A 74 -9.66 -9.31 -4.90
C SER A 74 -10.98 -10.01 -4.63
N GLN A 75 -11.69 -9.50 -3.60
CA GLN A 75 -13.00 -9.98 -3.21
C GLN A 75 -13.87 -8.76 -2.93
N PRO A 76 -14.94 -8.56 -3.71
CA PRO A 76 -15.87 -7.46 -3.42
C PRO A 76 -16.54 -7.65 -2.07
N LEU A 77 -16.69 -6.55 -1.33
CA LEU A 77 -17.39 -6.53 -0.06
C LEU A 77 -18.57 -5.54 -0.20
N GLY A 78 -19.57 -5.94 -0.98
CA GLY A 78 -20.65 -5.03 -1.32
C GLY A 78 -20.27 -4.08 -2.45
N GLU A 79 -21.00 -3.00 -2.60
CA GLU A 79 -20.83 -2.08 -3.72
C GLU A 79 -19.66 -1.11 -3.54
N ASN A 80 -19.35 -0.77 -2.30
CA ASN A 80 -18.41 0.32 -2.02
C ASN A 80 -17.11 -0.13 -1.39
N SER A 81 -16.89 -1.44 -1.26
CA SER A 81 -15.69 -1.93 -0.60
C SER A 81 -15.14 -3.15 -1.32
N VAL A 82 -13.85 -3.36 -1.20
CA VAL A 82 -13.18 -4.53 -1.76
C VAL A 82 -12.00 -4.89 -0.89
N LEU A 83 -11.77 -6.19 -0.74
CA LEU A 83 -10.57 -6.70 -0.08
C LEU A 83 -9.60 -7.14 -1.17
N ALA A 84 -8.45 -6.51 -1.25
CA ALA A 84 -7.43 -6.84 -2.26
C ALA A 84 -6.19 -7.37 -1.58
N THR A 85 -5.64 -8.46 -2.11
CA THR A 85 -4.40 -9.05 -1.61
C THR A 85 -3.37 -8.97 -2.72
N VAL A 86 -2.26 -8.31 -2.44
CA VAL A 86 -1.21 -8.05 -3.42
C VAL A 86 0.09 -8.61 -2.91
N ARG A 87 0.76 -9.39 -3.75
CA ARG A 87 2.14 -9.77 -3.48
C ARG A 87 3.05 -8.86 -4.29
N TRP A 88 3.97 -8.22 -3.60
CA TRP A 88 4.89 -7.25 -4.17
C TRP A 88 6.30 -7.80 -4.22
N ALA A 89 7.00 -7.57 -5.33
CA ALA A 89 8.45 -7.80 -5.42
C ALA A 89 9.14 -6.45 -5.39
N TYR A 90 9.96 -6.24 -4.37
CA TYR A 90 10.66 -4.96 -4.16
C TYR A 90 11.99 -5.00 -4.89
N LYS A 91 12.24 -4.00 -5.74
CA LYS A 91 13.34 -4.00 -6.70
C LYS A 91 14.34 -2.89 -6.44
N ASP A 92 15.61 -3.15 -6.82
CA ASP A 92 16.64 -2.12 -6.81
C ASP A 92 16.86 -1.56 -8.23
N THR A 93 17.85 -0.68 -8.38
CA THR A 93 18.14 -0.01 -9.67
C THR A 93 18.56 -1.00 -10.76
N SER A 94 19.03 -2.18 -10.38
CA SER A 94 19.46 -3.23 -11.32
C SER A 94 18.33 -4.20 -11.65
N ASN A 95 17.11 -3.88 -11.21
CA ASN A 95 15.94 -4.73 -11.39
C ASN A 95 16.03 -6.05 -10.62
N LYS A 96 16.89 -6.09 -9.62
CA LYS A 96 17.04 -7.27 -8.76
C LYS A 96 15.97 -7.25 -7.70
N THR A 97 15.36 -8.42 -7.41
CA THR A 97 14.39 -8.55 -6.32
C THR A 97 15.12 -8.58 -4.99
N LEU A 98 14.87 -7.56 -4.17
CA LEU A 98 15.47 -7.48 -2.85
C LEU A 98 14.73 -8.35 -1.84
N TRP A 99 13.37 -8.31 -1.89
CA TRP A 99 12.50 -9.15 -1.08
C TRP A 99 11.10 -9.12 -1.69
N GLU A 100 10.24 -10.03 -1.21
CA GLU A 100 8.83 -10.07 -1.58
C GLU A 100 7.99 -10.13 -0.32
N TRP A 101 6.91 -9.36 -0.31
CA TRP A 101 5.93 -9.37 0.78
C TRP A 101 4.52 -9.35 0.22
N THR A 102 3.60 -9.92 0.99
CA THR A 102 2.18 -9.91 0.68
C THR A 102 1.45 -9.01 1.66
N PHE A 103 0.58 -8.16 1.12
CA PHE A 103 -0.27 -7.28 1.92
C PHE A 103 -1.71 -7.46 1.50
N SER A 104 -2.62 -7.39 2.47
CA SER A 104 -4.05 -7.26 2.17
C SER A 104 -4.48 -5.85 2.49
N TYR A 105 -5.31 -5.30 1.60
CA TYR A 105 -5.81 -3.93 1.70
C TYR A 105 -7.32 -3.95 1.65
N ASN A 106 -7.97 -3.31 2.63
CA ASN A 106 -9.39 -3.07 2.52
C ASN A 106 -9.57 -1.68 1.91
N LEU A 107 -10.09 -1.65 0.69
CA LEU A 107 -10.35 -0.41 -0.03
C LEU A 107 -11.80 -0.01 0.11
N TYR A 108 -12.05 1.26 0.25
CA TYR A 108 -13.40 1.80 0.34
C TYR A 108 -13.58 2.92 -0.68
N LYS A 109 -14.70 2.91 -1.38
CA LYS A 109 -14.99 3.89 -2.41
C LYS A 109 -15.74 5.07 -1.80
N SER A 110 -15.12 6.23 -1.86
CA SER A 110 -15.66 7.45 -1.27
C SER A 110 -15.39 8.60 -2.23
N ASN A 111 -16.39 9.42 -2.48
CA ASN A 111 -16.24 10.61 -3.33
C ASN A 111 -15.58 10.32 -4.67
N GLY A 112 -15.95 9.20 -5.30
CA GLY A 112 -15.53 8.89 -6.65
C GLY A 112 -14.20 8.16 -6.78
N GLY A 113 -13.58 7.73 -5.69
CA GLY A 113 -12.32 7.02 -5.78
C GLY A 113 -12.09 6.03 -4.67
N TRP A 114 -11.20 5.08 -4.92
CA TRP A 114 -10.79 4.11 -3.92
C TRP A 114 -9.79 4.72 -2.95
N LYS A 115 -9.95 4.43 -1.66
CA LYS A 115 -8.99 4.77 -0.62
C LYS A 115 -8.78 3.55 0.26
N ILE A 116 -7.59 3.42 0.82
CA ILE A 116 -7.25 2.29 1.69
C ILE A 116 -7.68 2.61 3.11
N LEU A 117 -8.57 1.77 3.68
CA LEU A 117 -8.98 1.87 5.08
C LEU A 117 -8.02 1.14 6.01
N LEU A 118 -7.58 -0.03 5.59
CA LEU A 118 -6.77 -0.92 6.41
C LEU A 118 -5.74 -1.61 5.54
N GLN A 119 -4.49 -1.56 5.96
CA GLN A 119 -3.41 -2.29 5.35
C GLN A 119 -2.93 -3.34 6.34
N THR A 120 -2.86 -4.58 5.94
CA THR A 120 -2.34 -5.65 6.77
C THR A 120 -1.19 -6.35 6.06
N MET A 121 -0.01 -6.32 6.66
CA MET A 121 1.13 -7.07 6.17
C MET A 121 0.99 -8.52 6.62
N HIS A 122 1.16 -9.46 5.70
CA HIS A 122 1.13 -10.87 6.06
C HIS A 122 2.43 -11.24 6.76
N ASP A 123 2.31 -12.00 7.83
CA ASP A 123 3.44 -12.31 8.72
C ASP A 123 4.29 -13.49 8.27
N SER A 124 3.90 -14.19 7.27
CA SER A 124 4.65 -15.38 6.86
C SER A 124 5.79 -15.09 5.92
#